data_976e24cc4ba70a44e1ca1b09b8bf064f
#
_entry.id   976e24cc4ba70a44e1ca1b09b8bf064f
#
_cell.length_a   1.000
_cell.length_b   1.000
_cell.length_c   1.000
_cell.angle_alpha   90.00
_cell.angle_beta   90.00
_cell.angle_gamma   90.00
#
_symmetry.space_group_name_H-M   'P 1'
#
loop_
_entity.id
_entity.type
_entity.pdbx_description
1 polymer ?
#
loop_
_entity_poly.entity_id
_entity_poly.type
_entity_poly.pdbx_seq_one_letter_code
_entity_poly.pdbx_strand_id
1 'polypeptide(L)'
;MKHLISAMLVTLFASTSFAADITVEMLNKRKSDNQTMVYSEDISRIDVGDTITWVPTTKGHNVHFLAGPDGWDIPKKSKFNKEVSITFDTPGIYYYQCTPHKSMGMIALVVVGDTSNKEAIAKIRAMGKSKKKLKALLEEL
;
A
#
# COMPACT_ATOMS: atom_id res chain seq x y z
N MET A 1 -41.59 -31.63 38.44
CA MET A 1 -40.52 -31.51 37.44
C MET A 1 -40.20 -30.03 37.19
N LYS A 2 -39.09 -29.52 37.72
CA LYS A 2 -38.69 -28.11 37.58
C LYS A 2 -37.66 -28.05 36.45
N HIS A 3 -38.00 -27.44 35.32
CA HIS A 3 -37.07 -27.20 34.21
C HIS A 3 -36.24 -25.95 34.54
N LEU A 4 -34.95 -26.13 34.80
CA LEU A 4 -33.96 -25.05 34.88
C LEU A 4 -33.53 -24.69 33.45
N ILE A 5 -33.97 -23.53 33.00
CA ILE A 5 -33.50 -22.95 31.73
C ILE A 5 -32.20 -22.20 32.07
N SER A 6 -31.06 -22.78 31.67
CA SER A 6 -29.74 -22.15 31.78
C SER A 6 -29.59 -21.15 30.65
N ALA A 7 -29.69 -19.89 30.98
CA ALA A 7 -29.42 -18.79 30.01
C ALA A 7 -27.90 -18.67 29.82
N MET A 8 -27.42 -19.07 28.65
CA MET A 8 -26.02 -18.89 28.24
C MET A 8 -25.80 -17.44 27.79
N LEU A 9 -25.10 -16.69 28.63
CA LEU A 9 -24.73 -15.30 28.32
C LEU A 9 -23.57 -15.30 27.33
N VAL A 10 -23.86 -15.03 26.06
CA VAL A 10 -22.83 -14.84 25.02
C VAL A 10 -22.27 -13.42 25.16
N THR A 11 -21.10 -13.28 25.75
CA THR A 11 -20.37 -12.02 25.79
C THR A 11 -19.70 -11.77 24.44
N LEU A 12 -20.23 -10.81 23.70
CA LEU A 12 -19.66 -10.32 22.45
C LEU A 12 -18.47 -9.41 22.79
N PHE A 13 -17.24 -9.91 22.63
CA PHE A 13 -16.05 -9.06 22.69
C PHE A 13 -15.95 -8.26 21.40
N ALA A 14 -16.28 -6.97 21.46
CA ALA A 14 -15.98 -6.02 20.40
C ALA A 14 -14.47 -5.76 20.41
N SER A 15 -13.75 -6.32 19.43
CA SER A 15 -12.34 -6.01 19.20
C SER A 15 -12.28 -4.58 18.65
N THR A 16 -11.74 -3.64 19.42
CA THR A 16 -11.41 -2.30 18.93
C THR A 16 -10.14 -2.42 18.08
N SER A 17 -10.30 -2.37 16.75
CA SER A 17 -9.15 -2.21 15.85
C SER A 17 -8.72 -0.74 15.90
N PHE A 18 -7.48 -0.50 16.34
CA PHE A 18 -6.86 0.81 16.21
C PHE A 18 -6.21 0.90 14.83
N ALA A 19 -6.43 2.04 14.14
CA ALA A 19 -5.75 2.32 12.89
C ALA A 19 -4.22 2.33 13.12
N ALA A 20 -3.47 1.65 12.25
CA ALA A 20 -2.02 1.63 12.31
C ALA A 20 -1.44 2.77 11.46
N ASP A 21 -0.33 3.35 11.93
CA ASP A 21 0.49 4.30 11.18
C ASP A 21 1.74 3.57 10.68
N ILE A 22 1.90 3.48 9.36
CA ILE A 22 3.02 2.82 8.72
C ILE A 22 3.89 3.85 8.01
N THR A 23 5.21 3.74 8.18
CA THR A 23 6.18 4.61 7.49
C THR A 23 6.84 3.85 6.34
N VAL A 24 6.83 4.47 5.15
CA VAL A 24 7.56 4.02 3.97
C VAL A 24 8.63 5.05 3.61
N GLU A 25 9.88 4.62 3.54
CA GLU A 25 10.98 5.49 3.19
C GLU A 25 11.18 5.56 1.67
N MET A 26 11.52 6.74 1.17
CA MET A 26 11.96 6.95 -0.23
C MET A 26 13.48 6.95 -0.27
N LEU A 27 14.09 5.96 -0.97
CA LEU A 27 15.50 5.63 -0.85
C LEU A 27 16.23 5.61 -2.19
N ASN A 28 17.45 6.19 -2.21
CA ASN A 28 18.39 5.96 -3.29
C ASN A 28 18.90 4.51 -3.30
N LYS A 29 19.06 3.92 -2.10
CA LYS A 29 19.51 2.53 -1.94
C LYS A 29 18.90 1.91 -0.68
N ARG A 30 18.30 0.74 -0.81
CA ARG A 30 17.80 -0.07 0.30
C ARG A 30 18.89 -1.03 0.76
N LYS A 31 19.21 -0.99 2.06
CA LYS A 31 20.35 -1.76 2.61
C LYS A 31 20.10 -3.27 2.64
N SER A 32 18.86 -3.71 2.77
CA SER A 32 18.49 -5.13 2.94
C SER A 32 18.81 -5.98 1.71
N ASP A 33 18.73 -5.41 0.50
CA ASP A 33 18.88 -6.12 -0.77
C ASP A 33 19.77 -5.37 -1.79
N ASN A 34 20.32 -4.24 -1.41
CA ASN A 34 21.14 -3.35 -2.26
C ASN A 34 20.43 -2.78 -3.49
N GLN A 35 19.12 -2.88 -3.59
CA GLN A 35 18.36 -2.26 -4.67
C GLN A 35 18.43 -0.73 -4.60
N THR A 36 18.46 -0.10 -5.76
CA THR A 36 18.57 1.36 -5.90
C THR A 36 17.29 1.96 -6.45
N MET A 37 17.03 3.23 -6.09
CA MET A 37 15.81 3.95 -6.46
C MET A 37 14.56 3.12 -6.10
N VAL A 38 14.31 3.00 -4.80
CA VAL A 38 13.27 2.13 -4.23
C VAL A 38 12.53 2.80 -3.08
N TYR A 39 11.34 2.32 -2.80
CA TYR A 39 10.69 2.50 -1.51
C TYR A 39 11.21 1.44 -0.52
N SER A 40 11.14 1.71 0.77
CA SER A 40 11.57 0.72 1.79
C SER A 40 10.75 -0.57 1.70
N GLU A 41 9.47 -0.45 1.34
CA GLU A 41 8.55 -1.56 1.14
C GLU A 41 8.12 -1.63 -0.33
N ASP A 42 8.19 -2.81 -0.92
CA ASP A 42 7.69 -3.08 -2.28
C ASP A 42 6.17 -3.39 -2.26
N ILE A 43 5.68 -4.00 -1.18
CA ILE A 43 4.26 -4.23 -0.91
C ILE A 43 3.98 -3.88 0.55
N SER A 44 3.17 -2.85 0.78
CA SER A 44 2.66 -2.50 2.10
C SER A 44 1.28 -3.13 2.27
N ARG A 45 1.14 -4.08 3.22
CA ARG A 45 -0.16 -4.71 3.55
C ARG A 45 -0.73 -4.05 4.78
N ILE A 46 -1.92 -3.49 4.66
CA ILE A 46 -2.59 -2.72 5.70
C ILE A 46 -4.08 -3.05 5.78
N ASP A 47 -4.71 -2.63 6.86
CA ASP A 47 -6.16 -2.72 7.04
C ASP A 47 -6.85 -1.43 6.58
N VAL A 48 -8.16 -1.53 6.34
CA VAL A 48 -9.00 -0.36 6.05
C VAL A 48 -8.96 0.61 7.24
N GLY A 49 -8.68 1.87 6.95
CA GLY A 49 -8.55 2.93 7.94
C GLY A 49 -7.11 3.22 8.38
N ASP A 50 -6.14 2.39 7.96
CA ASP A 50 -4.73 2.63 8.25
C ASP A 50 -4.16 3.77 7.40
N THR A 51 -3.10 4.39 7.93
CA THR A 51 -2.40 5.51 7.28
C THR A 51 -0.98 5.10 6.93
N ILE A 52 -0.56 5.42 5.71
CA ILE A 52 0.85 5.32 5.32
C ILE A 52 1.42 6.72 5.17
N THR A 53 2.59 6.93 5.79
CA THR A 53 3.39 8.13 5.65
C THR A 53 4.66 7.82 4.88
N TRP A 54 4.83 8.45 3.72
CA TRP A 54 6.07 8.37 2.92
C TRP A 54 7.01 9.48 3.33
N VAL A 55 8.22 9.11 3.74
CA VAL A 55 9.27 10.04 4.18
C VAL A 55 10.42 10.08 3.19
N PRO A 56 10.91 11.27 2.79
CA PRO A 56 12.02 11.41 1.85
C PRO A 56 13.35 11.24 2.58
N THR A 57 13.71 10.01 2.95
CA THR A 57 14.97 9.70 3.62
C THR A 57 16.18 10.09 2.77
N THR A 58 16.08 9.93 1.44
CA THR A 58 17.02 10.52 0.49
C THR A 58 16.29 11.44 -0.50
N LYS A 59 17.01 12.41 -1.07
CA LYS A 59 16.44 13.41 -1.97
C LYS A 59 16.20 12.87 -3.38
N GLY A 60 15.31 13.54 -4.12
CA GLY A 60 15.05 13.24 -5.53
C GLY A 60 13.81 12.35 -5.77
N HIS A 61 13.01 12.14 -4.73
CA HIS A 61 11.87 11.21 -4.81
C HIS A 61 10.53 11.91 -4.54
N ASN A 62 9.46 11.26 -5.02
CA ASN A 62 8.08 11.62 -4.74
C ASN A 62 7.17 10.39 -4.78
N VAL A 63 5.90 10.58 -4.43
CA VAL A 63 4.84 9.56 -4.50
C VAL A 63 3.83 9.97 -5.55
N HIS A 64 3.57 9.10 -6.51
CA HIS A 64 2.62 9.32 -7.59
C HIS A 64 1.76 8.08 -7.79
N PHE A 65 0.56 8.10 -7.24
CA PHE A 65 -0.44 7.06 -7.48
C PHE A 65 -0.97 7.14 -8.91
N LEU A 66 -1.15 6.00 -9.56
CA LEU A 66 -1.68 5.89 -10.91
C LEU A 66 -2.92 5.02 -11.00
N ALA A 67 -3.16 4.17 -10.01
CA ALA A 67 -4.34 3.34 -9.94
C ALA A 67 -4.65 2.91 -8.50
N GLY A 68 -5.90 2.59 -8.27
CA GLY A 68 -6.45 2.06 -7.03
C GLY A 68 -7.77 1.34 -7.30
N PRO A 69 -8.53 1.00 -6.26
CA PRO A 69 -9.88 0.45 -6.39
C PRO A 69 -10.82 1.39 -7.13
N ASP A 70 -11.87 0.82 -7.73
CA ASP A 70 -12.89 1.61 -8.41
C ASP A 70 -13.51 2.67 -7.49
N GLY A 71 -13.67 3.89 -8.01
CA GLY A 71 -14.22 5.01 -7.26
C GLY A 71 -13.27 5.70 -6.30
N TRP A 72 -12.02 5.23 -6.17
CA TRP A 72 -11.02 5.94 -5.39
C TRP A 72 -10.50 7.17 -6.13
N ASP A 73 -10.57 8.33 -5.47
CA ASP A 73 -10.04 9.58 -6.02
C ASP A 73 -8.52 9.59 -5.95
N ILE A 74 -7.87 9.39 -7.11
CA ILE A 74 -6.41 9.37 -7.20
C ILE A 74 -5.84 10.73 -6.81
N PRO A 75 -5.03 10.82 -5.74
CA PRO A 75 -4.48 12.10 -5.30
C PRO A 75 -3.48 12.66 -6.31
N LYS A 76 -3.32 13.97 -6.32
CA LYS A 76 -2.25 14.61 -7.08
C LYS A 76 -0.90 14.06 -6.61
N LYS A 77 0.03 13.86 -7.57
CA LYS A 77 1.40 13.46 -7.23
C LYS A 77 2.01 14.41 -6.21
N SER A 78 2.73 13.87 -5.23
CA SER A 78 3.41 14.68 -4.24
C SER A 78 4.53 15.54 -4.86
N LYS A 79 4.90 16.60 -4.18
CA LYS A 79 6.11 17.36 -4.52
C LYS A 79 7.35 16.54 -4.19
N PHE A 80 8.46 16.81 -4.87
CA PHE A 80 9.74 16.18 -4.55
C PHE A 80 10.22 16.53 -3.14
N ASN A 81 10.82 15.56 -2.48
CA ASN A 81 11.43 15.73 -1.16
C ASN A 81 10.44 16.20 -0.08
N LYS A 82 9.18 15.85 -0.22
CA LYS A 82 8.15 16.15 0.77
C LYS A 82 7.56 14.86 1.33
N GLU A 83 7.36 14.88 2.62
CA GLU A 83 6.56 13.89 3.32
C GLU A 83 5.10 13.98 2.85
N VAL A 84 4.45 12.84 2.74
CA VAL A 84 3.03 12.73 2.40
C VAL A 84 2.40 11.59 3.19
N SER A 85 1.22 11.83 3.76
CA SER A 85 0.44 10.82 4.47
C SER A 85 -0.89 10.63 3.77
N ILE A 86 -1.30 9.37 3.62
CA ILE A 86 -2.60 9.00 3.04
C ILE A 86 -3.24 7.92 3.90
N THR A 87 -4.50 8.13 4.26
CA THR A 87 -5.35 7.14 4.91
C THR A 87 -6.14 6.37 3.85
N PHE A 88 -6.22 5.06 3.99
CA PHE A 88 -6.83 4.17 3.00
C PHE A 88 -8.14 3.58 3.54
N ASP A 89 -9.26 4.09 3.05
CA ASP A 89 -10.61 3.70 3.50
C ASP A 89 -11.30 2.69 2.57
N THR A 90 -10.71 2.39 1.42
CA THR A 90 -11.29 1.50 0.41
C THR A 90 -10.42 0.25 0.24
N PRO A 91 -10.98 -0.98 0.36
CA PRO A 91 -10.22 -2.21 0.12
C PRO A 91 -9.73 -2.32 -1.32
N GLY A 92 -8.57 -2.95 -1.51
CA GLY A 92 -8.00 -3.22 -2.82
C GLY A 92 -6.51 -2.93 -2.93
N ILE A 93 -5.97 -3.05 -4.14
CA ILE A 93 -4.57 -2.79 -4.47
C ILE A 93 -4.44 -1.39 -5.06
N TYR A 94 -3.44 -0.66 -4.59
CA TYR A 94 -3.06 0.67 -5.07
C TYR A 94 -1.67 0.60 -5.65
N TYR A 95 -1.50 1.14 -6.86
CA TYR A 95 -0.21 1.21 -7.53
C TYR A 95 0.34 2.63 -7.49
N TYR A 96 1.59 2.77 -7.07
CA TYR A 96 2.29 4.05 -7.08
C TYR A 96 3.75 3.92 -7.55
N GLN A 97 4.29 5.05 -7.96
CA GLN A 97 5.65 5.15 -8.51
C GLN A 97 6.33 6.45 -8.08
N CYS A 98 7.64 6.47 -8.19
CA CYS A 98 8.43 7.70 -8.17
C CYS A 98 8.53 8.25 -9.59
N THR A 99 8.10 9.48 -9.84
CA THR A 99 8.01 10.06 -11.20
C THR A 99 9.32 10.00 -11.99
N PRO A 100 10.49 10.45 -11.46
CA PRO A 100 11.75 10.40 -12.20
C PRO A 100 12.35 9.00 -12.32
N HIS A 101 12.00 8.07 -11.43
CA HIS A 101 12.60 6.74 -11.38
C HIS A 101 11.64 5.61 -11.79
N LYS A 102 10.52 5.96 -12.42
CA LYS A 102 9.47 5.02 -12.85
C LYS A 102 9.94 3.93 -13.80
N SER A 103 10.99 4.18 -14.59
CA SER A 103 11.59 3.18 -15.49
C SER A 103 12.70 2.37 -14.83
N MET A 104 13.19 2.82 -13.67
CA MET A 104 14.29 2.20 -12.94
C MET A 104 13.85 1.12 -11.96
N GLY A 105 12.55 0.95 -11.75
CA GLY A 105 11.97 0.00 -10.80
C GLY A 105 11.45 0.62 -9.52
N MET A 106 11.41 1.96 -9.41
CA MET A 106 10.86 2.64 -8.21
C MET A 106 9.34 2.71 -8.28
N ILE A 107 8.74 1.56 -8.09
CA ILE A 107 7.30 1.33 -7.95
C ILE A 107 7.03 0.48 -6.71
N ALA A 108 5.82 0.57 -6.19
CA ALA A 108 5.37 -0.29 -5.11
C ALA A 108 3.83 -0.39 -5.09
N LEU A 109 3.33 -1.29 -4.26
CA LEU A 109 1.90 -1.53 -4.07
C LEU A 109 1.51 -1.28 -2.60
N VAL A 110 0.30 -0.76 -2.40
CA VAL A 110 -0.41 -0.87 -1.12
C VAL A 110 -1.53 -1.87 -1.33
N VAL A 111 -1.67 -2.81 -0.40
CA VAL A 111 -2.76 -3.80 -0.38
C VAL A 111 -3.59 -3.55 0.87
N VAL A 112 -4.83 -3.14 0.69
CA VAL A 112 -5.77 -2.81 1.76
C VAL A 112 -6.84 -3.89 1.82
N GLY A 113 -6.74 -4.80 2.77
CA GLY A 113 -7.72 -5.84 3.05
C GLY A 113 -7.86 -6.92 1.97
N ASP A 114 -8.04 -6.57 0.70
CA ASP A 114 -8.26 -7.53 -0.39
C ASP A 114 -7.45 -7.22 -1.67
N THR A 115 -7.57 -8.10 -2.65
CA THR A 115 -6.89 -8.02 -3.95
C THR A 115 -7.85 -8.10 -5.14
N SER A 116 -9.11 -7.72 -4.95
CA SER A 116 -10.18 -7.89 -5.94
C SER A 116 -9.93 -7.18 -7.26
N ASN A 117 -9.18 -6.06 -7.25
CA ASN A 117 -8.81 -5.29 -8.44
C ASN A 117 -7.45 -5.69 -9.06
N LYS A 118 -6.88 -6.84 -8.70
CA LYS A 118 -5.57 -7.32 -9.19
C LYS A 118 -5.45 -7.31 -10.72
N GLU A 119 -6.49 -7.73 -11.42
CA GLU A 119 -6.50 -7.74 -12.89
C GLU A 119 -6.46 -6.33 -13.50
N ALA A 120 -7.09 -5.35 -12.87
CA ALA A 120 -7.04 -3.97 -13.30
C ALA A 120 -5.63 -3.38 -13.11
N ILE A 121 -4.99 -3.67 -11.98
CA ILE A 121 -3.61 -3.25 -11.71
C ILE A 121 -2.63 -3.90 -12.70
N ALA A 122 -2.84 -5.17 -13.09
CA ALA A 122 -2.00 -5.86 -14.07
C ALA A 122 -2.02 -5.22 -15.47
N LYS A 123 -3.04 -4.43 -15.81
CA LYS A 123 -3.16 -3.72 -17.09
C LYS A 123 -2.36 -2.39 -17.13
N ILE A 124 -1.79 -1.97 -16.01
CA ILE A 124 -1.03 -0.72 -15.95
C ILE A 124 0.23 -0.84 -16.82
N ARG A 125 0.47 0.19 -17.64
CA ARG A 125 1.67 0.30 -18.47
C ARG A 125 2.87 0.77 -17.65
N ALA A 126 3.47 -0.14 -16.90
CA ALA A 126 4.75 0.14 -16.25
C ALA A 126 5.89 0.19 -17.29
N MET A 127 6.94 0.97 -17.02
CA MET A 127 8.04 1.24 -17.94
C MET A 127 9.35 0.60 -17.48
N GLY A 128 10.18 0.18 -18.43
CA GLY A 128 11.53 -0.32 -18.14
C GLY A 128 11.54 -1.47 -17.12
N LYS A 129 12.38 -1.37 -16.11
CA LYS A 129 12.51 -2.38 -15.05
C LYS A 129 11.21 -2.53 -14.22
N SER A 130 10.41 -1.48 -14.12
CA SER A 130 9.14 -1.50 -13.39
C SER A 130 8.12 -2.46 -14.00
N LYS A 131 8.18 -2.75 -15.31
CA LYS A 131 7.31 -3.73 -15.95
C LYS A 131 7.51 -5.13 -15.37
N LYS A 132 8.76 -5.57 -15.24
CA LYS A 132 9.10 -6.88 -14.65
C LYS A 132 8.78 -6.90 -13.16
N LYS A 133 9.10 -5.80 -12.45
CA LYS A 133 8.84 -5.69 -11.02
C LYS A 133 7.34 -5.75 -10.72
N LEU A 134 6.50 -5.00 -11.45
CA LEU A 134 5.04 -5.04 -11.23
C LEU A 134 4.49 -6.46 -11.40
N LYS A 135 4.92 -7.18 -12.45
CA LYS A 135 4.52 -8.58 -12.64
C LYS A 135 4.88 -9.43 -11.44
N ALA A 136 6.13 -9.35 -10.96
CA ALA A 136 6.59 -10.10 -9.79
C ALA A 136 5.80 -9.75 -8.53
N LEU A 137 5.56 -8.47 -8.24
CA LEU A 137 4.77 -8.05 -7.09
C LEU A 137 3.34 -8.57 -7.13
N LEU A 138 2.72 -8.61 -8.30
CA LEU A 138 1.38 -9.17 -8.46
C LEU A 138 1.35 -10.69 -8.29
N GLU A 139 2.43 -11.40 -8.62
CA GLU A 139 2.55 -12.85 -8.39
C GLU A 139 2.65 -13.20 -6.91
N GLU A 140 3.08 -12.27 -6.05
CA GLU A 140 3.14 -12.43 -4.58
C GLU A 140 1.78 -12.23 -3.88
N LEU A 141 0.76 -11.74 -4.59
CA LEU A 141 -0.60 -11.49 -4.08
C LEU A 141 -1.53 -12.66 -4.40
#